data_9d006e6f67552e14efc044f583b75f0c
#
_entry.id   9d006e6f67552e14efc044f583b75f0c
#
_cell.length_a   1.000
_cell.length_b   1.000
_cell.length_c   1.000
_cell.angle_alpha   90.00
_cell.angle_beta   90.00
_cell.angle_gamma   90.00
#
_symmetry.space_group_name_H-M   'P 1'
#
loop_
_entity.id
_entity.type
_entity.pdbx_description
1 polymer ?
#
loop_
_entity_poly.entity_id
_entity_poly.type
_entity_poly.pdbx_seq_one_letter_code
_entity_poly.pdbx_strand_id
1 'polypeptide(L)'
;TLGGQWQPSQRFRLEAGMGNNRFVTVEVTPFNRLHWITTYTNNDIGLNTGDRWNTNLNYTSRRSVWNLSYIEDTVTTQQLLLDQQVFETTGNQTNSVALRDTSLQTLTDEVFVTKTAALSFSFRTGKSDISADVFKTIRTFELSGNDEEVTGLSTSWNWQFTRRSSSNIRAGWQKTESDGNNAFSDERFDFSAAITRNILARLNGSINYRYIDQSSNDNLNSYSENRITANLSLQF
;
A
#
# COMPACT_ATOMS: atom_id res chain seq x y z
N THR A 1 20.39 26.17 3.64
CA THR A 1 20.66 25.16 2.60
C THR A 1 21.04 25.88 1.32
N LEU A 2 22.18 25.57 0.72
CA LEU A 2 22.60 26.03 -0.59
C LEU A 2 22.35 24.88 -1.57
N GLY A 3 21.76 25.18 -2.73
CA GLY A 3 21.47 24.15 -3.72
C GLY A 3 21.54 24.68 -5.13
N GLY A 4 21.61 23.77 -6.09
CA GLY A 4 21.61 24.05 -7.50
C GLY A 4 20.74 23.07 -8.27
N GLN A 5 20.22 23.53 -9.39
CA GLN A 5 19.43 22.75 -10.32
C GLN A 5 20.11 22.78 -11.69
N TRP A 6 20.22 21.63 -12.32
CA TRP A 6 20.73 21.46 -13.66
C TRP A 6 19.69 20.73 -14.52
N GLN A 7 19.26 21.37 -15.57
CA GLN A 7 18.22 20.85 -16.46
C GLN A 7 18.67 21.01 -17.93
N PRO A 8 19.48 20.04 -18.45
CA PRO A 8 19.98 20.09 -19.82
C PRO A 8 18.88 19.87 -20.87
N SER A 9 17.75 19.29 -20.46
CA SER A 9 16.60 19.08 -21.34
C SER A 9 15.29 19.09 -20.55
N GLN A 10 14.16 19.19 -21.22
CA GLN A 10 12.84 19.04 -20.58
C GLN A 10 12.58 17.63 -20.04
N ARG A 11 13.43 16.68 -20.37
CA ARG A 11 13.29 15.26 -20.00
C ARG A 11 14.23 14.80 -18.89
N PHE A 12 15.12 15.67 -18.47
CA PHE A 12 16.10 15.37 -17.43
C PHE A 12 16.29 16.58 -16.51
N ARG A 13 16.14 16.37 -15.23
CA ARG A 13 16.39 17.37 -14.19
C ARG A 13 17.18 16.73 -13.05
N LEU A 14 18.24 17.40 -12.66
CA LEU A 14 19.05 17.09 -11.49
C LEU A 14 18.99 18.28 -10.54
N GLU A 15 18.68 18.03 -9.31
CA GLU A 15 18.68 19.02 -8.24
C GLU A 15 19.50 18.49 -7.06
N ALA A 16 20.36 19.32 -6.49
CA ALA A 16 21.15 18.96 -5.33
C ALA A 16 21.26 20.14 -4.37
N GLY A 17 21.23 19.86 -3.08
CA GLY A 17 21.36 20.85 -2.03
C GLY A 17 22.24 20.35 -0.88
N MET A 18 22.92 21.28 -0.26
CA MET A 18 23.82 21.05 0.89
C MET A 18 23.48 22.05 2.00
N GLY A 19 23.51 21.57 3.25
CA GLY A 19 23.24 22.35 4.45
C GLY A 19 23.12 21.42 5.64
N ASN A 20 22.26 21.74 6.57
CA ASN A 20 21.91 20.83 7.67
C ASN A 20 21.25 19.54 7.16
N ASN A 21 20.64 19.64 5.98
CA ASN A 21 20.12 18.50 5.23
C ASN A 21 20.75 18.53 3.84
N ARG A 22 21.18 17.38 3.37
CA ARG A 22 21.74 17.18 2.03
C ARG A 22 20.73 16.39 1.21
N PHE A 23 20.51 16.80 -0.03
CA PHE A 23 19.62 16.03 -0.89
C PHE A 23 20.12 16.03 -2.34
N VAL A 24 19.75 14.99 -3.05
CA VAL A 24 19.93 14.86 -4.50
C VAL A 24 18.62 14.30 -5.06
N THR A 25 18.05 15.02 -6.02
CA THR A 25 16.85 14.59 -6.75
C THR A 25 17.20 14.45 -8.22
N VAL A 26 16.88 13.29 -8.78
CA VAL A 26 17.00 13.01 -10.22
C VAL A 26 15.60 12.74 -10.76
N GLU A 27 15.23 13.48 -11.79
CA GLU A 27 13.96 13.32 -12.49
C GLU A 27 14.24 13.04 -13.96
N VAL A 28 13.65 11.97 -14.49
CA VAL A 28 13.85 11.52 -15.87
C VAL A 28 12.50 11.18 -16.51
N THR A 29 12.24 11.78 -17.66
CA THR A 29 11.05 11.51 -18.48
C THR A 29 11.50 11.12 -19.89
N PRO A 30 11.96 9.88 -20.11
CA PRO A 30 12.56 9.46 -21.41
C PRO A 30 11.57 9.63 -22.55
N PHE A 31 10.30 9.39 -22.28
CA PHE A 31 9.16 9.60 -23.17
C PHE A 31 7.91 9.95 -22.37
N ASN A 32 6.90 10.58 -22.98
CA ASN A 32 5.74 11.16 -22.32
C ASN A 32 4.90 10.20 -21.43
N ARG A 33 5.19 8.91 -21.49
CA ARG A 33 4.46 7.88 -20.74
C ARG A 33 5.23 7.30 -19.57
N LEU A 34 6.52 7.60 -19.46
CA LEU A 34 7.38 7.13 -18.38
C LEU A 34 7.95 8.31 -17.63
N HIS A 35 7.67 8.36 -16.36
CA HIS A 35 8.20 9.35 -15.44
C HIS A 35 8.90 8.64 -14.29
N TRP A 36 10.14 8.98 -14.05
CA TRP A 36 10.94 8.45 -12.96
C TRP A 36 11.52 9.60 -12.15
N ILE A 37 11.32 9.56 -10.85
CA ILE A 37 11.89 10.47 -9.89
C ILE A 37 12.55 9.68 -8.77
N THR A 38 13.75 10.07 -8.39
CA THR A 38 14.46 9.53 -7.23
C THR A 38 15.04 10.66 -6.43
N THR A 39 14.76 10.66 -5.14
CA THR A 39 15.31 11.62 -4.18
C THR A 39 16.03 10.86 -3.09
N TYR A 40 17.29 11.20 -2.89
CA TYR A 40 18.07 10.83 -1.72
C TYR A 40 18.17 12.04 -0.82
N THR A 41 17.93 11.87 0.47
CA THR A 41 18.08 12.91 1.48
C THR A 41 18.83 12.34 2.68
N ASN A 42 19.82 13.08 3.15
CA ASN A 42 20.51 12.81 4.40
C ASN A 42 20.22 13.96 5.36
N ASN A 43 19.59 13.66 6.49
CA ASN A 43 19.18 14.61 7.49
C ASN A 43 20.11 14.51 8.70
N ASP A 44 20.91 15.55 8.94
CA ASP A 44 21.81 15.61 10.10
C ASP A 44 21.09 16.17 11.35
N ILE A 45 19.94 16.84 11.18
CA ILE A 45 19.19 17.52 12.26
C ILE A 45 17.70 17.26 12.09
N GLY A 46 17.03 16.94 13.20
CA GLY A 46 15.58 16.73 13.25
C GLY A 46 15.18 15.51 14.04
N LEU A 47 13.87 15.22 14.07
CA LEU A 47 13.33 14.02 14.71
C LEU A 47 13.68 12.74 13.92
N ASN A 48 13.91 12.87 12.61
CA ASN A 48 14.22 11.78 11.69
C ASN A 48 15.60 12.06 11.08
N THR A 49 16.66 11.82 11.84
CA THR A 49 18.05 11.88 11.36
C THR A 49 18.38 10.60 10.62
N GLY A 50 19.16 10.70 9.57
CA GLY A 50 19.63 9.57 8.79
C GLY A 50 19.33 9.69 7.30
N ASP A 51 19.50 8.59 6.60
CA ASP A 51 19.35 8.48 5.17
C ASP A 51 17.90 8.16 4.79
N ARG A 52 17.42 8.84 3.76
CA ARG A 52 16.10 8.60 3.16
C ARG A 52 16.23 8.42 1.66
N TRP A 53 15.59 7.38 1.17
CA TRP A 53 15.42 7.14 -0.26
C TRP A 53 13.95 7.18 -0.62
N ASN A 54 13.62 7.94 -1.64
CA ASN A 54 12.29 7.94 -2.23
C ASN A 54 12.43 7.82 -3.74
N THR A 55 11.96 6.72 -4.29
CA THR A 55 11.98 6.46 -5.73
C THR A 55 10.56 6.14 -6.18
N ASN A 56 10.14 6.80 -7.24
CA ASN A 56 8.87 6.54 -7.90
C ASN A 56 9.06 6.47 -9.41
N LEU A 57 8.60 5.38 -10.01
CA LEU A 57 8.57 5.18 -11.45
C LEU A 57 7.12 4.95 -11.86
N ASN A 58 6.61 5.84 -12.69
CA ASN A 58 5.25 5.77 -13.21
C ASN A 58 5.27 5.56 -14.73
N TYR A 59 4.62 4.50 -15.19
CA TYR A 59 4.40 4.24 -16.61
C TYR A 59 2.92 4.22 -16.92
N THR A 60 2.48 5.11 -17.82
CA THR A 60 1.08 5.25 -18.22
C THR A 60 0.92 4.86 -19.67
N SER A 61 0.08 3.86 -19.92
CA SER A 61 -0.37 3.49 -21.26
C SER A 61 -1.83 3.92 -21.46
N ARG A 62 -2.37 3.66 -22.64
CA ARG A 62 -3.76 4.02 -22.96
C ARG A 62 -4.81 3.40 -22.02
N ARG A 63 -4.54 2.21 -21.50
CA ARG A 63 -5.46 1.43 -20.67
C ARG A 63 -4.84 0.91 -19.38
N SER A 64 -3.55 1.09 -19.19
CA SER A 64 -2.85 0.60 -18.00
C SER A 64 -1.96 1.67 -17.41
N VAL A 65 -1.86 1.64 -16.08
CA VAL A 65 -0.93 2.43 -15.29
C VAL A 65 -0.12 1.46 -14.43
N TRP A 66 1.19 1.65 -14.43
CA TRP A 66 2.13 0.92 -13.61
C TRP A 66 2.84 1.92 -12.72
N ASN A 67 2.92 1.62 -11.46
CA ASN A 67 3.68 2.41 -10.51
C ASN A 67 4.60 1.49 -9.72
N LEU A 68 5.88 1.81 -9.71
CA LEU A 68 6.89 1.18 -8.86
C LEU A 68 7.39 2.24 -7.90
N SER A 69 7.34 1.96 -6.62
CA SER A 69 7.85 2.83 -5.57
C SER A 69 8.82 2.09 -4.66
N TYR A 70 9.84 2.80 -4.20
CA TYR A 70 10.73 2.38 -3.14
C TYR A 70 10.93 3.54 -2.17
N ILE A 71 10.67 3.28 -0.91
CA ILE A 71 10.81 4.26 0.16
C ILE A 71 11.64 3.63 1.27
N GLU A 72 12.68 4.33 1.68
CA GLU A 72 13.46 4.03 2.86
C GLU A 72 13.43 5.25 3.77
N ASP A 73 12.98 5.07 4.99
CA ASP A 73 12.79 6.15 5.95
C ASP A 73 13.03 5.68 7.39
N THR A 74 13.53 6.58 8.21
CA THR A 74 13.64 6.38 9.66
C THR A 74 12.37 6.92 10.31
N VAL A 75 11.64 6.08 11.01
CA VAL A 75 10.31 6.39 11.56
C VAL A 75 10.29 6.05 13.06
N THR A 76 9.56 6.83 13.83
CA THR A 76 9.22 6.48 15.22
C THR A 76 7.88 5.79 15.28
N THR A 77 7.65 4.93 16.25
CA THR A 77 6.37 4.23 16.47
C THR A 77 5.19 5.22 16.59
N GLN A 78 5.41 6.38 17.21
CA GLN A 78 4.38 7.42 17.34
C GLN A 78 3.95 8.01 15.99
N GLN A 79 4.87 8.20 15.04
CA GLN A 79 4.57 8.70 13.71
C GLN A 79 3.76 7.67 12.92
N LEU A 80 4.12 6.39 13.01
CA LEU A 80 3.41 5.33 12.33
C LEU A 80 1.95 5.22 12.81
N LEU A 81 1.72 5.35 14.11
CA LEU A 81 0.37 5.34 14.69
C LEU A 81 -0.47 6.54 14.23
N LEU A 82 0.13 7.72 14.10
CA LEU A 82 -0.54 8.90 13.58
C LEU A 82 -0.92 8.71 12.10
N ASP A 83 -0.04 8.16 11.30
CA ASP A 83 -0.31 7.87 9.89
C ASP A 83 -1.43 6.83 9.73
N GLN A 84 -1.43 5.78 10.55
CA GLN A 84 -2.51 4.79 10.55
C GLN A 84 -3.87 5.39 10.93
N GLN A 85 -3.94 6.26 11.92
CA GLN A 85 -5.18 6.93 12.31
C GLN A 85 -5.74 7.83 11.21
N VAL A 86 -4.88 8.52 10.47
CA VAL A 86 -5.28 9.35 9.32
C VAL A 86 -5.90 8.48 8.22
N PHE A 87 -5.34 7.30 7.95
CA PHE A 87 -5.89 6.38 6.95
C PHE A 87 -7.23 5.77 7.38
N GLU A 88 -7.42 5.47 8.65
CA GLU A 88 -8.70 4.94 9.16
C GLU A 88 -9.83 5.97 9.09
N THR A 89 -9.55 7.25 9.33
CA THR A 89 -10.56 8.33 9.31
C THR A 89 -10.97 8.75 7.90
N THR A 90 -10.05 8.63 6.94
CA THR A 90 -10.32 8.98 5.52
C THR A 90 -10.91 7.81 4.73
N GLY A 91 -10.91 6.60 5.31
CA GLY A 91 -11.25 5.34 4.65
C GLY A 91 -12.73 5.11 4.33
N ASN A 92 -13.58 6.13 4.34
CA ASN A 92 -15.02 5.91 4.14
C ASN A 92 -15.43 5.72 2.67
N GLN A 93 -14.52 5.75 1.69
CA GLN A 93 -14.93 5.58 0.28
C GLN A 93 -13.89 4.98 -0.68
N THR A 94 -12.75 4.55 -0.28
CA THR A 94 -11.85 3.87 -1.20
C THR A 94 -11.70 2.41 -0.86
N ASN A 95 -12.01 1.59 -1.85
CA ASN A 95 -11.99 0.13 -1.87
C ASN A 95 -10.57 -0.47 -1.76
N SER A 96 -9.65 0.16 -1.07
CA SER A 96 -8.42 -0.49 -0.69
C SER A 96 -8.74 -1.49 0.42
N VAL A 97 -8.39 -2.73 0.21
CA VAL A 97 -8.17 -3.65 1.32
C VAL A 97 -7.04 -2.99 2.11
N ALA A 98 -7.38 -2.26 3.16
CA ALA A 98 -6.41 -1.84 4.12
C ALA A 98 -5.93 -3.15 4.77
N LEU A 99 -4.80 -3.64 4.30
CA LEU A 99 -4.09 -4.71 4.97
C LEU A 99 -3.76 -4.13 6.35
N ARG A 100 -4.53 -4.53 7.32
CA ARG A 100 -4.38 -4.08 8.70
C ARG A 100 -3.08 -4.67 9.19
N ASP A 101 -2.08 -3.82 9.33
CA ASP A 101 -0.87 -4.19 10.03
C ASP A 101 -1.22 -4.30 11.52
N THR A 102 -1.58 -5.49 11.95
CA THR A 102 -1.95 -5.80 13.34
C THR A 102 -0.74 -6.06 14.21
N SER A 103 0.47 -6.04 13.64
CA SER A 103 1.70 -6.41 14.35
C SER A 103 2.21 -5.36 15.34
N LEU A 104 1.72 -4.11 15.27
CA LEU A 104 2.13 -3.04 16.18
C LEU A 104 1.34 -3.05 17.51
N GLN A 105 1.27 -4.19 18.19
CA GLN A 105 0.58 -4.27 19.48
C GLN A 105 1.41 -3.78 20.68
N THR A 106 2.68 -3.54 20.50
CA THR A 106 3.54 -3.00 21.55
C THR A 106 3.95 -1.57 21.21
N LEU A 107 3.42 -0.61 21.97
CA LEU A 107 3.89 0.78 21.98
C LEU A 107 5.32 0.80 22.57
N THR A 108 6.30 0.67 21.73
CA THR A 108 7.69 0.93 22.11
C THR A 108 8.08 2.29 21.57
N ASP A 109 8.79 3.10 22.37
CA ASP A 109 9.40 4.37 21.91
C ASP A 109 10.62 4.12 21.01
N GLU A 110 10.65 2.99 20.33
CA GLU A 110 11.79 2.54 19.54
C GLU A 110 11.77 3.18 18.15
N VAL A 111 12.93 3.61 17.70
CA VAL A 111 13.18 4.09 16.34
C VAL A 111 13.45 2.89 15.44
N PHE A 112 12.89 2.87 14.26
CA PHE A 112 13.15 1.83 13.28
C PHE A 112 13.32 2.41 11.88
N VAL A 113 14.11 1.72 11.07
CA VAL A 113 14.29 2.01 9.65
C VAL A 113 13.29 1.16 8.88
N THR A 114 12.43 1.82 8.11
CA THR A 114 11.46 1.17 7.24
C THR A 114 11.91 1.22 5.79
N LYS A 115 11.94 0.06 5.13
CA LYS A 115 12.20 -0.07 3.69
C LYS A 115 10.99 -0.70 3.04
N THR A 116 10.30 0.06 2.19
CA THR A 116 9.12 -0.41 1.49
C THR A 116 9.33 -0.37 -0.02
N ALA A 117 9.20 -1.51 -0.67
CA ALA A 117 9.10 -1.63 -2.12
C ALA A 117 7.67 -2.01 -2.50
N ALA A 118 7.07 -1.30 -3.44
CA ALA A 118 5.72 -1.58 -3.90
C ALA A 118 5.60 -1.45 -5.41
N LEU A 119 4.84 -2.37 -6.02
CA LEU A 119 4.46 -2.35 -7.43
C LEU A 119 2.95 -2.37 -7.52
N SER A 120 2.39 -1.34 -8.14
CA SER A 120 0.95 -1.24 -8.42
C SER A 120 0.70 -1.30 -9.92
N PHE A 121 -0.29 -2.05 -10.29
CA PHE A 121 -0.78 -2.17 -11.65
C PHE A 121 -2.28 -1.89 -11.70
N SER A 122 -2.71 -1.09 -12.64
CA SER A 122 -4.14 -0.93 -12.95
C SER A 122 -4.39 -1.02 -14.45
N PHE A 123 -5.47 -1.70 -14.81
CA PHE A 123 -5.90 -1.86 -16.19
C PHE A 123 -7.39 -1.58 -16.29
N ARG A 124 -7.76 -0.66 -17.18
CA ARG A 124 -9.15 -0.22 -17.35
C ARG A 124 -9.63 -0.41 -18.77
N THR A 125 -10.81 -1.01 -18.86
CA THR A 125 -11.59 -1.07 -20.11
C THR A 125 -12.94 -0.38 -19.91
N GLY A 126 -13.79 -0.34 -20.92
CA GLY A 126 -15.14 0.24 -20.78
C GLY A 126 -16.06 -0.52 -19.80
N LYS A 127 -15.75 -1.77 -19.44
CA LYS A 127 -16.57 -2.62 -18.56
C LYS A 127 -15.80 -3.27 -17.42
N SER A 128 -14.48 -3.26 -17.45
CA SER A 128 -13.63 -3.91 -16.45
C SER A 128 -12.57 -2.94 -15.95
N ASP A 129 -12.37 -2.99 -14.65
CA ASP A 129 -11.27 -2.31 -13.94
C ASP A 129 -10.56 -3.36 -13.08
N ILE A 130 -9.31 -3.62 -13.39
CA ILE A 130 -8.47 -4.61 -12.69
C ILE A 130 -7.33 -3.87 -12.04
N SER A 131 -7.06 -4.15 -10.77
CA SER A 131 -5.85 -3.69 -10.09
C SER A 131 -5.15 -4.85 -9.42
N ALA A 132 -3.84 -4.73 -9.32
CA ALA A 132 -2.98 -5.64 -8.57
C ALA A 132 -1.87 -4.82 -7.91
N ASP A 133 -1.61 -5.11 -6.64
CA ASP A 133 -0.60 -4.46 -5.83
C ASP A 133 0.23 -5.52 -5.13
N VAL A 134 1.56 -5.38 -5.20
CA VAL A 134 2.52 -6.23 -4.51
C VAL A 134 3.40 -5.31 -3.69
N PHE A 135 3.66 -5.66 -2.44
CA PHE A 135 4.58 -4.89 -1.61
C PHE A 135 5.42 -5.79 -0.71
N LYS A 136 6.56 -5.27 -0.35
CA LYS A 136 7.44 -5.82 0.68
C LYS A 136 7.93 -4.67 1.55
N THR A 137 7.71 -4.80 2.85
CA THR A 137 8.19 -3.85 3.86
C THR A 137 9.11 -4.58 4.82
N ILE A 138 10.29 -4.02 5.05
CA ILE A 138 11.24 -4.48 6.05
C ILE A 138 11.37 -3.36 7.09
N ARG A 139 11.26 -3.70 8.35
CA ARG A 139 11.47 -2.81 9.49
C ARG A 139 12.61 -3.36 10.32
N THR A 140 13.65 -2.56 10.48
CA THR A 140 14.80 -2.89 11.32
C THR A 140 14.74 -2.01 12.56
N PHE A 141 14.57 -2.60 13.73
CA PHE A 141 14.49 -1.90 15.01
C PHE A 141 15.89 -1.63 15.53
N GLU A 142 16.23 -0.35 15.79
CA GLU A 142 17.61 0.04 16.10
C GLU A 142 18.07 -0.42 17.48
N LEU A 143 17.18 -0.48 18.48
CA LEU A 143 17.55 -0.87 19.85
C LEU A 143 17.63 -2.38 20.02
N SER A 144 16.67 -3.11 19.50
CA SER A 144 16.59 -4.58 19.61
C SER A 144 17.41 -5.30 18.55
N GLY A 145 17.68 -4.66 17.42
CA GLY A 145 18.31 -5.26 16.25
C GLY A 145 17.44 -6.33 15.59
N ASN A 146 16.15 -6.39 15.93
CA ASN A 146 15.21 -7.33 15.35
C ASN A 146 14.72 -6.79 14.00
N ASP A 147 14.45 -7.71 13.08
CA ASP A 147 13.82 -7.39 11.80
C ASP A 147 12.37 -7.90 11.77
N GLU A 148 11.52 -7.12 11.14
CA GLU A 148 10.16 -7.50 10.81
C GLU A 148 9.98 -7.34 9.29
N GLU A 149 9.51 -8.40 8.65
CA GLU A 149 9.24 -8.44 7.22
C GLU A 149 7.75 -8.63 6.97
N VAL A 150 7.15 -7.76 6.18
CA VAL A 150 5.77 -7.88 5.72
C VAL A 150 5.77 -7.94 4.20
N THR A 151 5.29 -9.03 3.64
CA THR A 151 5.10 -9.20 2.19
C THR A 151 3.63 -9.38 1.90
N GLY A 152 3.11 -8.67 0.91
CA GLY A 152 1.72 -8.76 0.56
C GLY A 152 1.44 -8.63 -0.94
N LEU A 153 0.32 -9.23 -1.32
CA LEU A 153 -0.26 -9.16 -2.65
C LEU A 153 -1.75 -8.88 -2.52
N SER A 154 -2.24 -7.91 -3.25
CA SER A 154 -3.69 -7.71 -3.38
C SER A 154 -4.10 -7.57 -4.84
N THR A 155 -5.30 -8.00 -5.16
CA THR A 155 -5.89 -7.82 -6.47
C THR A 155 -7.37 -7.50 -6.37
N SER A 156 -7.86 -6.68 -7.27
CA SER A 156 -9.27 -6.39 -7.38
C SER A 156 -9.71 -6.40 -8.84
N TRP A 157 -10.92 -6.89 -9.07
CA TRP A 157 -11.56 -6.87 -10.36
C TRP A 157 -12.99 -6.37 -10.23
N ASN A 158 -13.24 -5.19 -10.79
CA ASN A 158 -14.57 -4.63 -10.92
C ASN A 158 -15.05 -4.88 -12.35
N TRP A 159 -16.18 -5.54 -12.50
CA TRP A 159 -16.73 -5.86 -13.80
C TRP A 159 -18.20 -5.46 -13.90
N GLN A 160 -18.50 -4.58 -14.85
CA GLN A 160 -19.85 -4.17 -15.19
C GLN A 160 -20.36 -4.98 -16.38
N PHE A 161 -21.02 -6.12 -16.13
CA PHE A 161 -21.48 -7.01 -17.19
C PHE A 161 -22.78 -6.53 -17.84
N THR A 162 -23.61 -5.76 -17.13
CA THR A 162 -24.77 -5.06 -17.70
C THR A 162 -24.87 -3.64 -17.14
N ARG A 163 -25.77 -2.82 -17.70
CA ARG A 163 -26.06 -1.46 -17.16
C ARG A 163 -26.60 -1.47 -15.73
N ARG A 164 -27.16 -2.59 -15.27
CA ARG A 164 -27.80 -2.73 -13.96
C ARG A 164 -27.11 -3.72 -13.05
N SER A 165 -26.05 -4.37 -13.52
CA SER A 165 -25.41 -5.44 -12.75
C SER A 165 -23.90 -5.32 -12.85
N SER A 166 -23.24 -5.40 -11.71
CA SER A 166 -21.79 -5.38 -11.59
C SER A 166 -21.34 -6.45 -10.60
N SER A 167 -20.11 -6.88 -10.74
CA SER A 167 -19.42 -7.68 -9.74
C SER A 167 -18.14 -7.00 -9.28
N ASN A 168 -17.76 -7.27 -8.06
CA ASN A 168 -16.49 -6.90 -7.47
C ASN A 168 -15.88 -8.16 -6.87
N ILE A 169 -14.69 -8.51 -7.32
CA ILE A 169 -13.91 -9.63 -6.78
C ILE A 169 -12.62 -9.06 -6.23
N ARG A 170 -12.24 -9.49 -5.03
CA ARG A 170 -10.98 -9.11 -4.39
C ARG A 170 -10.32 -10.34 -3.81
N ALA A 171 -9.01 -10.39 -3.89
CA ALA A 171 -8.19 -11.35 -3.19
C ALA A 171 -6.98 -10.63 -2.62
N GLY A 172 -6.60 -11.00 -1.41
CA GLY A 172 -5.45 -10.48 -0.71
C GLY A 172 -4.70 -11.62 -0.01
N TRP A 173 -3.40 -11.50 0.01
CA TRP A 173 -2.51 -12.37 0.76
C TRP A 173 -1.44 -11.51 1.43
N GLN A 174 -1.16 -11.80 2.68
CA GLN A 174 -0.11 -11.13 3.44
C GLN A 174 0.60 -12.15 4.32
N LYS A 175 1.91 -12.04 4.37
CA LYS A 175 2.77 -12.76 5.31
C LYS A 175 3.56 -11.76 6.12
N THR A 176 3.57 -11.93 7.43
CA THR A 176 4.35 -11.13 8.38
C THR A 176 5.27 -12.07 9.13
N GLU A 177 6.55 -11.79 9.12
CA GLU A 177 7.58 -12.54 9.83
C GLU A 177 8.36 -11.57 10.71
N SER A 178 8.61 -11.94 11.95
CA SER A 178 9.46 -11.17 12.86
C SER A 178 10.50 -12.09 13.47
N ASP A 179 11.74 -11.61 13.44
CA ASP A 179 12.87 -12.28 14.10
C ASP A 179 13.01 -11.75 15.54
N GLY A 180 13.72 -12.53 16.38
CA GLY A 180 14.04 -12.12 17.75
C GLY A 180 13.50 -13.06 18.82
N ASN A 181 13.47 -12.59 20.08
CA ASN A 181 13.08 -13.40 21.23
C ASN A 181 11.62 -13.85 21.20
N ASN A 182 10.76 -13.13 20.48
CA ASN A 182 9.35 -13.44 20.27
C ASN A 182 9.07 -13.62 18.76
N ALA A 183 9.90 -14.40 18.06
CA ALA A 183 9.72 -14.67 16.64
C ALA A 183 8.32 -15.18 16.34
N PHE A 184 7.65 -14.55 15.41
CA PHE A 184 6.32 -14.96 14.94
C PHE A 184 6.27 -14.98 13.41
N SER A 185 5.36 -15.79 12.90
CA SER A 185 5.03 -15.83 11.48
C SER A 185 3.54 -15.96 11.32
N ASP A 186 2.93 -14.94 10.76
CA ASP A 186 1.51 -14.86 10.48
C ASP A 186 1.28 -14.81 8.98
N GLU A 187 0.39 -15.64 8.48
CA GLU A 187 -0.02 -15.65 7.09
C GLU A 187 -1.53 -15.47 7.03
N ARG A 188 -1.98 -14.54 6.20
CA ARG A 188 -3.39 -14.24 6.03
C ARG A 188 -3.75 -14.22 4.55
N PHE A 189 -4.81 -14.93 4.24
CA PHE A 189 -5.48 -14.86 2.95
C PHE A 189 -6.90 -14.33 3.14
N ASP A 190 -7.32 -13.37 2.33
CA ASP A 190 -8.69 -12.93 2.28
C ASP A 190 -9.21 -12.89 0.83
N PHE A 191 -10.43 -13.37 0.66
CA PHE A 191 -11.12 -13.37 -0.61
C PHE A 191 -12.53 -12.81 -0.42
N SER A 192 -12.97 -11.96 -1.34
CA SER A 192 -14.36 -11.51 -1.38
C SER A 192 -14.88 -11.43 -2.81
N ALA A 193 -16.13 -11.82 -3.00
CA ALA A 193 -16.84 -11.71 -4.26
C ALA A 193 -18.22 -11.13 -4.01
N ALA A 194 -18.55 -10.03 -4.66
CA ALA A 194 -19.83 -9.37 -4.55
C ALA A 194 -20.49 -9.24 -5.92
N ILE A 195 -21.80 -9.47 -5.97
CA ILE A 195 -22.63 -9.15 -7.12
C ILE A 195 -23.68 -8.15 -6.66
N THR A 196 -23.78 -7.04 -7.38
CA THR A 196 -24.77 -5.99 -7.12
C THR A 196 -25.66 -5.84 -8.35
N ARG A 197 -26.97 -5.72 -8.11
CA ARG A 197 -27.96 -5.53 -9.17
C ARG A 197 -29.01 -4.51 -8.80
N ASN A 198 -29.22 -3.53 -9.67
CA ASN A 198 -30.34 -2.63 -9.61
C ASN A 198 -31.58 -3.33 -10.16
N ILE A 199 -32.43 -3.85 -9.26
CA ILE A 199 -33.63 -4.64 -9.61
C ILE A 199 -34.71 -3.71 -10.18
N LEU A 200 -34.94 -2.60 -9.50
CA LEU A 200 -35.85 -1.52 -9.91
C LEU A 200 -35.15 -0.18 -9.76
N ALA A 201 -35.76 0.93 -10.21
CA ALA A 201 -35.18 2.25 -10.11
C ALA A 201 -34.84 2.67 -8.66
N ARG A 202 -35.54 2.11 -7.66
CA ARG A 202 -35.38 2.41 -6.25
C ARG A 202 -35.01 1.18 -5.40
N LEU A 203 -34.82 0.01 -6.02
CA LEU A 203 -34.52 -1.24 -5.33
C LEU A 203 -33.21 -1.82 -5.81
N ASN A 204 -32.26 -1.92 -4.89
CA ASN A 204 -30.93 -2.48 -5.11
C ASN A 204 -30.76 -3.75 -4.29
N GLY A 205 -30.24 -4.82 -4.91
CA GLY A 205 -29.88 -6.04 -4.22
C GLY A 205 -28.40 -6.33 -4.38
N SER A 206 -27.77 -6.87 -3.33
CA SER A 206 -26.40 -7.36 -3.40
C SER A 206 -26.24 -8.66 -2.62
N ILE A 207 -25.40 -9.53 -3.14
CA ILE A 207 -24.91 -10.73 -2.45
C ILE A 207 -23.40 -10.62 -2.39
N ASN A 208 -22.85 -10.81 -1.20
CA ASN A 208 -21.42 -10.80 -0.95
C ASN A 208 -21.01 -12.10 -0.25
N TYR A 209 -19.97 -12.73 -0.78
CA TYR A 209 -19.27 -13.85 -0.14
C TYR A 209 -17.90 -13.34 0.32
N ARG A 210 -17.50 -13.71 1.54
CA ARG A 210 -16.17 -13.43 2.10
C ARG A 210 -15.60 -14.69 2.72
N TYR A 211 -14.34 -14.94 2.42
CA TYR A 211 -13.51 -15.96 3.01
C TYR A 211 -12.27 -15.32 3.61
N ILE A 212 -11.94 -15.66 4.84
CA ILE A 212 -10.69 -15.27 5.51
C ILE A 212 -10.08 -16.54 6.06
N ASP A 213 -8.78 -16.68 5.87
CA ASP A 213 -7.95 -17.71 6.47
C ASP A 213 -6.71 -17.05 7.04
N GLN A 214 -6.47 -17.25 8.33
CA GLN A 214 -5.31 -16.75 9.04
C GLN A 214 -4.64 -17.90 9.74
N SER A 215 -3.38 -18.13 9.41
CA SER A 215 -2.49 -19.09 10.00
C SER A 215 -1.37 -18.39 10.75
N SER A 216 -1.13 -18.77 11.98
CA SER A 216 -0.10 -18.23 12.84
C SER A 216 0.69 -19.37 13.47
N ASN A 217 1.97 -19.12 13.77
CA ASN A 217 2.74 -20.03 14.61
C ASN A 217 2.23 -20.03 16.07
N ASP A 218 1.43 -19.04 16.48
CA ASP A 218 0.63 -19.08 17.69
C ASP A 218 -0.79 -19.58 17.35
N ASN A 219 -1.12 -20.78 17.80
CA ASN A 219 -2.40 -21.44 17.54
C ASN A 219 -3.64 -20.62 17.98
N LEU A 220 -3.49 -19.68 18.93
CA LEU A 220 -4.57 -18.82 19.38
C LEU A 220 -4.98 -17.75 18.36
N ASN A 221 -4.08 -17.46 17.43
CA ASN A 221 -4.27 -16.46 16.38
C ASN A 221 -4.70 -17.04 15.03
N SER A 222 -4.80 -18.39 14.93
CA SER A 222 -5.22 -19.06 13.70
C SER A 222 -6.74 -19.21 13.65
N TYR A 223 -7.35 -18.78 12.55
CA TYR A 223 -8.79 -18.93 12.33
C TYR A 223 -9.15 -18.93 10.85
N SER A 224 -10.30 -19.51 10.52
CA SER A 224 -10.91 -19.36 9.21
C SER A 224 -12.36 -18.92 9.33
N GLU A 225 -12.79 -18.07 8.43
CA GLU A 225 -14.16 -17.53 8.41
C GLU A 225 -14.74 -17.61 7.01
N ASN A 226 -15.97 -18.09 6.91
CA ASN A 226 -16.79 -18.02 5.71
C ASN A 226 -18.05 -17.22 6.01
N ARG A 227 -18.33 -16.18 5.23
CA ARG A 227 -19.50 -15.32 5.42
C ARG A 227 -20.21 -15.08 4.11
N ILE A 228 -21.53 -15.29 4.11
CA ILE A 228 -22.40 -14.86 3.03
C ILE A 228 -23.34 -13.79 3.57
N THR A 229 -23.43 -12.67 2.89
CA THR A 229 -24.30 -11.55 3.25
C THR A 229 -25.17 -11.18 2.05
N ALA A 230 -26.48 -11.12 2.25
CA ALA A 230 -27.41 -10.60 1.26
C ALA A 230 -28.04 -9.30 1.78
N ASN A 231 -28.00 -8.26 0.95
CA ASN A 231 -28.57 -6.96 1.27
C ASN A 231 -29.62 -6.57 0.22
N LEU A 232 -30.71 -6.00 0.69
CA LEU A 232 -31.74 -5.40 -0.13
C LEU A 232 -31.99 -3.98 0.39
N SER A 233 -31.83 -2.97 -0.48
CA SER A 233 -31.99 -1.56 -0.14
C SER A 233 -33.08 -0.94 -1.00
N LEU A 234 -34.09 -0.37 -0.35
CA LEU A 234 -35.17 0.39 -0.99
C LEU A 234 -35.01 1.87 -0.65
N GLN A 235 -34.98 2.72 -1.66
CA GLN A 235 -34.96 4.18 -1.52
C GLN A 235 -36.38 4.72 -1.74
N PHE A 236 -36.86 5.50 -0.78
CA PHE A 236 -38.17 6.14 -0.84
C PHE A 236 -38.12 7.54 -1.46
#